data_1150c1ec4dcf534a166172feb325894c
#
_entry.id   1150c1ec4dcf534a166172feb325894c
#
_cell.length_a   1.000
_cell.length_b   1.000
_cell.length_c   1.000
_cell.angle_alpha   90.00
_cell.angle_beta   90.00
_cell.angle_gamma   90.00
#
_symmetry.space_group_name_H-M   'P 1'
#
loop_
_entity.id
_entity.type
_entity.pdbx_description
1 polymer ?
#
loop_
_entity_poly.entity_id
_entity_poly.type
_entity_poly.pdbx_seq_one_letter_code
_entity_poly.pdbx_strand_id
1 'polypeptide(L)'
;ATHTYAYDPEPFGVSSEPGSGSTIMSYAGFVSGENMQRHSDPYFHYHSIQDVESYVDNVSCHSNVNSSNQKPTVGAGEDYYIPKGTAYYLEANGFDSDNDNLTYCWEQLDSGQVDTSNFGPDLLTGSINRSVPPSENKIRFIPNIPEVLNGNLALSKPSLFSSWETVSNVER
;
A
#
# COMPACT_ATOMS: atom_id res chain seq x y z
N ALA A 1 -7.28 -3.38 -10.71
CA ALA A 1 -7.56 -2.61 -9.49
C ALA A 1 -6.95 -3.32 -8.29
N THR A 2 -6.50 -2.56 -7.30
CA THR A 2 -5.74 -3.09 -6.15
C THR A 2 -6.55 -3.18 -4.86
N HIS A 3 -7.78 -2.66 -4.85
CA HIS A 3 -8.68 -2.72 -3.70
C HIS A 3 -9.28 -4.12 -3.51
N THR A 4 -9.71 -4.41 -2.28
CA THR A 4 -10.29 -5.73 -1.94
C THR A 4 -11.79 -5.81 -2.21
N TYR A 5 -12.47 -4.68 -2.32
CA TYR A 5 -13.90 -4.68 -2.63
C TYR A 5 -14.09 -4.78 -4.14
N ALA A 6 -14.34 -5.98 -4.63
CA ALA A 6 -14.71 -6.20 -6.01
C ALA A 6 -16.21 -6.49 -6.09
N TYR A 7 -16.94 -5.66 -6.81
CA TYR A 7 -18.27 -6.01 -7.33
C TYR A 7 -18.17 -7.19 -8.31
N ASP A 8 -16.98 -7.38 -8.84
CA ASP A 8 -16.62 -8.47 -9.72
C ASP A 8 -15.23 -8.95 -9.31
N PRO A 9 -14.99 -10.25 -9.14
CA PRO A 9 -13.64 -10.74 -8.94
C PRO A 9 -12.83 -10.28 -10.15
N GLU A 10 -11.98 -9.27 -9.92
CA GLU A 10 -11.11 -8.73 -10.96
C GLU A 10 -10.30 -9.89 -11.54
N PRO A 11 -10.52 -10.28 -12.82
CA PRO A 11 -9.87 -11.45 -13.39
C PRO A 11 -8.34 -11.28 -13.50
N PHE A 12 -7.84 -10.07 -13.25
CA PHE A 12 -6.42 -9.68 -13.40
C PHE A 12 -5.90 -8.84 -12.23
N GLY A 13 -6.68 -8.60 -11.18
CA GLY A 13 -6.29 -7.74 -10.07
C GLY A 13 -5.73 -8.50 -8.88
N VAL A 14 -4.71 -7.95 -8.24
CA VAL A 14 -4.22 -8.39 -6.95
C VAL A 14 -4.87 -7.51 -5.89
N SER A 15 -5.72 -8.10 -5.03
CA SER A 15 -6.30 -7.39 -3.88
C SER A 15 -5.22 -7.17 -2.83
N SER A 16 -4.58 -6.02 -2.82
CA SER A 16 -3.50 -5.66 -1.89
C SER A 16 -3.74 -4.35 -1.12
N GLU A 17 -4.86 -3.69 -1.38
CA GLU A 17 -5.30 -2.55 -0.57
C GLU A 17 -6.54 -2.94 0.22
N PRO A 18 -6.61 -2.71 1.54
CA PRO A 18 -7.78 -3.04 2.33
C PRO A 18 -8.98 -2.15 1.97
N GLY A 19 -10.20 -2.63 2.18
CA GLY A 19 -11.43 -1.91 1.94
C GLY A 19 -11.56 -1.37 0.52
N SER A 20 -11.95 -0.12 0.37
CA SER A 20 -12.07 0.55 -0.92
C SER A 20 -10.71 0.87 -1.57
N GLY A 21 -9.62 0.67 -0.86
CA GLY A 21 -8.31 1.17 -1.26
C GLY A 21 -8.22 2.70 -1.20
N SER A 22 -7.05 3.24 -1.52
CA SER A 22 -6.75 4.67 -1.46
C SER A 22 -6.05 5.22 -2.70
N THR A 23 -5.40 4.37 -3.50
CA THR A 23 -4.63 4.78 -4.68
C THR A 23 -5.53 5.08 -5.88
N ILE A 24 -4.96 5.62 -6.96
CA ILE A 24 -5.73 6.10 -8.12
C ILE A 24 -6.54 5.00 -8.82
N MET A 25 -6.09 3.74 -8.76
CA MET A 25 -6.79 2.59 -9.34
C MET A 25 -7.73 1.90 -8.35
N SER A 26 -8.00 2.52 -7.21
CA SER A 26 -8.94 2.03 -6.20
C SER A 26 -10.32 2.70 -6.33
N TYR A 27 -11.24 2.33 -5.46
CA TYR A 27 -12.60 2.87 -5.41
C TYR A 27 -12.86 3.72 -4.15
N ALA A 28 -11.87 4.48 -3.70
CA ALA A 28 -12.00 5.37 -2.56
C ALA A 28 -13.18 6.35 -2.76
N GLY A 29 -14.07 6.41 -1.77
CA GLY A 29 -15.27 7.24 -1.80
C GLY A 29 -16.49 6.58 -2.46
N PHE A 30 -16.34 5.46 -3.16
CA PHE A 30 -17.43 4.82 -3.91
C PHE A 30 -18.09 3.64 -3.20
N VAL A 31 -17.42 3.05 -2.22
CA VAL A 31 -17.87 1.80 -1.59
C VAL A 31 -18.48 2.09 -0.23
N SER A 32 -19.79 2.02 -0.14
CA SER A 32 -20.49 2.26 1.12
C SER A 32 -20.05 1.27 2.20
N GLY A 33 -19.63 1.78 3.35
CA GLY A 33 -19.18 0.97 4.49
C GLY A 33 -17.69 0.63 4.48
N GLU A 34 -17.01 0.70 3.33
CA GLU A 34 -15.62 0.27 3.17
C GLU A 34 -14.65 1.42 2.84
N ASN A 35 -15.14 2.65 2.82
CA ASN A 35 -14.31 3.78 2.39
C ASN A 35 -13.28 4.17 3.45
N MET A 36 -12.01 4.11 3.05
CA MET A 36 -10.88 4.60 3.84
C MET A 36 -10.78 6.13 3.78
N GLN A 37 -11.11 6.69 2.63
CA GLN A 37 -11.08 8.13 2.36
C GLN A 37 -12.11 8.50 1.29
N ARG A 38 -12.34 9.81 1.11
CA ARG A 38 -13.39 10.31 0.21
C ARG A 38 -13.02 10.28 -1.26
N HIS A 39 -11.74 10.39 -1.58
CA HIS A 39 -11.21 10.47 -2.93
C HIS A 39 -9.92 9.66 -3.01
N SER A 40 -9.63 9.10 -4.18
CA SER A 40 -8.35 8.44 -4.42
C SER A 40 -7.20 9.46 -4.40
N ASP A 41 -6.06 9.04 -3.93
CA ASP A 41 -4.82 9.80 -3.99
C ASP A 41 -4.19 9.70 -5.40
N PRO A 42 -3.52 10.75 -5.90
CA PRO A 42 -3.03 10.80 -7.28
C PRO A 42 -1.70 10.06 -7.47
N TYR A 43 -1.61 8.83 -7.01
CA TYR A 43 -0.46 7.94 -7.26
C TYR A 43 -0.93 6.50 -7.46
N PHE A 44 -0.07 5.68 -8.07
CA PHE A 44 -0.35 4.28 -8.31
C PHE A 44 0.25 3.39 -7.23
N HIS A 45 -0.50 2.37 -6.81
CA HIS A 45 0.03 1.27 -6.03
C HIS A 45 1.05 0.47 -6.86
N TYR A 46 2.03 -0.15 -6.21
CA TYR A 46 3.07 -0.96 -6.84
C TYR A 46 2.50 -1.99 -7.83
N HIS A 47 1.48 -2.75 -7.46
CA HIS A 47 0.85 -3.71 -8.38
C HIS A 47 0.24 -3.06 -9.61
N SER A 48 -0.33 -1.87 -9.49
CA SER A 48 -0.85 -1.13 -10.65
C SER A 48 0.27 -0.70 -11.60
N ILE A 49 1.42 -0.32 -11.06
CA ILE A 49 2.61 0.01 -11.87
C ILE A 49 3.10 -1.23 -12.60
N GLN A 50 3.22 -2.37 -11.92
CA GLN A 50 3.62 -3.64 -12.55
C GLN A 50 2.66 -4.07 -13.66
N ASP A 51 1.34 -3.96 -13.44
CA ASP A 51 0.34 -4.30 -14.45
C ASP A 51 0.47 -3.40 -15.70
N VAL A 52 0.68 -2.08 -15.49
CA VAL A 52 0.87 -1.12 -16.58
C VAL A 52 2.17 -1.42 -17.35
N GLU A 53 3.29 -1.63 -16.66
CA GLU A 53 4.57 -1.99 -17.28
C GLU A 53 4.43 -3.29 -18.09
N SER A 54 3.85 -4.33 -17.50
CA SER A 54 3.62 -5.61 -18.17
C SER A 54 2.73 -5.46 -19.40
N TYR A 55 1.68 -4.64 -19.34
CA TYR A 55 0.82 -4.37 -20.49
C TYR A 55 1.58 -3.66 -21.61
N VAL A 56 2.31 -2.59 -21.28
CA VAL A 56 3.07 -1.80 -22.25
C VAL A 56 4.12 -2.64 -22.96
N ASP A 57 4.81 -3.52 -22.25
CA ASP A 57 5.82 -4.42 -22.81
C ASP A 57 5.24 -5.45 -23.81
N ASN A 58 3.94 -5.76 -23.68
CA ASN A 58 3.26 -6.75 -24.52
C ASN A 58 2.46 -6.16 -25.69
N VAL A 59 2.39 -4.83 -25.84
CA VAL A 59 1.69 -4.18 -26.95
C VAL A 59 2.65 -3.42 -27.85
N SER A 60 2.31 -3.33 -29.14
CA SER A 60 3.16 -2.67 -30.14
C SER A 60 2.61 -1.32 -30.63
N CYS A 61 1.55 -0.81 -30.00
CA CYS A 61 0.89 0.43 -30.43
C CYS A 61 1.45 1.70 -29.78
N HIS A 62 2.61 1.61 -29.11
CA HIS A 62 3.29 2.73 -28.48
C HIS A 62 4.56 3.13 -29.25
N SER A 63 5.06 4.33 -28.98
CA SER A 63 6.37 4.77 -29.43
C SER A 63 7.25 5.05 -28.20
N ASN A 64 8.47 4.50 -28.23
CA ASN A 64 9.43 4.77 -27.17
C ASN A 64 10.10 6.13 -27.39
N VAL A 65 10.10 6.94 -26.36
CA VAL A 65 10.89 8.17 -26.28
C VAL A 65 12.06 7.92 -25.36
N ASN A 66 13.28 8.05 -25.88
CA ASN A 66 14.46 7.92 -25.05
C ASN A 66 14.54 9.09 -24.07
N SER A 67 14.58 8.78 -22.78
CA SER A 67 14.88 9.71 -21.73
C SER A 67 16.32 9.52 -21.25
N SER A 68 17.00 10.61 -20.90
CA SER A 68 18.29 10.53 -20.22
C SER A 68 18.16 10.18 -18.74
N ASN A 69 16.95 10.27 -18.21
CA ASN A 69 16.62 9.97 -16.83
C ASN A 69 16.86 8.49 -16.51
N GLN A 70 17.57 8.22 -15.44
CA GLN A 70 17.83 6.86 -14.95
C GLN A 70 16.84 6.49 -13.86
N LYS A 71 16.52 5.19 -13.77
CA LYS A 71 15.69 4.69 -12.66
C LYS A 71 16.46 4.82 -11.35
N PRO A 72 15.83 5.35 -10.28
CA PRO A 72 16.44 5.33 -8.95
C PRO A 72 16.60 3.89 -8.44
N THR A 73 17.51 3.72 -7.52
CA THR A 73 17.71 2.47 -6.78
C THR A 73 17.32 2.66 -5.33
N VAL A 74 16.84 1.60 -4.68
CA VAL A 74 16.45 1.64 -3.28
C VAL A 74 16.93 0.38 -2.56
N GLY A 75 17.50 0.58 -1.37
CA GLY A 75 17.71 -0.46 -0.38
C GLY A 75 16.64 -0.37 0.70
N ALA A 76 15.89 -1.44 0.87
CA ALA A 76 14.80 -1.52 1.85
C ALA A 76 15.27 -2.01 3.24
N GLY A 77 16.56 -2.26 3.42
CA GLY A 77 17.14 -2.83 4.63
C GLY A 77 17.08 -4.37 4.64
N GLU A 78 17.32 -4.92 5.81
CA GLU A 78 17.32 -6.37 6.05
C GLU A 78 15.93 -6.83 6.51
N ASP A 79 15.69 -8.13 6.42
CA ASP A 79 14.50 -8.75 6.99
C ASP A 79 14.57 -8.79 8.51
N TYR A 80 13.47 -8.49 9.17
CA TYR A 80 13.37 -8.45 10.63
C TYR A 80 12.31 -9.40 11.16
N TYR A 81 12.65 -10.08 12.25
CA TYR A 81 11.69 -10.83 13.04
C TYR A 81 11.35 -10.02 14.29
N ILE A 82 10.10 -9.64 14.42
CA ILE A 82 9.60 -8.85 15.53
C ILE A 82 8.53 -9.61 16.32
N PRO A 83 8.37 -9.36 17.63
CA PRO A 83 7.28 -9.96 18.39
C PRO A 83 5.90 -9.55 17.82
N LYS A 84 4.94 -10.45 17.91
CA LYS A 84 3.54 -10.15 17.56
C LYS A 84 3.01 -8.97 18.37
N GLY A 85 2.14 -8.17 17.77
CA GLY A 85 1.56 -7.00 18.43
C GLY A 85 2.53 -5.82 18.64
N THR A 86 3.66 -5.81 17.94
CA THR A 86 4.69 -4.76 18.08
C THR A 86 4.56 -3.74 16.96
N ALA A 87 4.52 -2.45 17.32
CA ALA A 87 4.69 -1.36 16.36
C ALA A 87 6.15 -1.33 15.87
N TYR A 88 6.34 -0.98 14.61
CA TYR A 88 7.67 -0.94 13.99
C TYR A 88 7.78 0.22 12.99
N TYR A 89 8.97 0.46 12.51
CA TYR A 89 9.20 1.36 11.39
C TYR A 89 10.03 0.67 10.31
N LEU A 90 9.85 1.14 9.08
CA LEU A 90 10.63 0.78 7.92
C LEU A 90 11.43 1.99 7.48
N GLU A 91 12.68 1.79 7.09
CA GLU A 91 13.56 2.86 6.60
C GLU A 91 14.18 2.44 5.26
N ALA A 92 14.04 3.29 4.24
CA ALA A 92 14.63 3.10 2.93
C ALA A 92 15.92 3.90 2.76
N ASN A 93 16.80 3.43 1.88
CA ASN A 93 17.94 4.17 1.43
C ASN A 93 17.93 4.24 -0.10
N GLY A 94 17.41 5.35 -0.64
CA GLY A 94 17.31 5.59 -2.07
C GLY A 94 18.51 6.33 -2.62
N PHE A 95 18.87 6.01 -3.87
CA PHE A 95 19.90 6.71 -4.62
C PHE A 95 19.45 6.92 -6.06
N ASP A 96 19.62 8.11 -6.57
CA ASP A 96 19.41 8.46 -7.96
C ASP A 96 20.71 8.95 -8.59
N SER A 97 21.08 8.42 -9.77
CA SER A 97 22.32 8.74 -10.46
C SER A 97 22.30 10.12 -11.12
N ASP A 98 21.12 10.64 -11.40
CA ASP A 98 20.88 11.96 -12.00
C ASP A 98 20.72 13.04 -10.93
N ASN A 99 20.73 12.65 -9.65
CA ASN A 99 20.48 13.48 -8.48
C ASN A 99 19.07 14.08 -8.43
N ASP A 100 18.09 13.36 -8.94
CA ASP A 100 16.71 13.75 -8.81
C ASP A 100 16.21 13.62 -7.36
N ASN A 101 15.29 14.48 -6.97
CA ASN A 101 14.66 14.39 -5.66
C ASN A 101 13.80 13.16 -5.55
N LEU A 102 14.09 12.31 -4.57
CA LEU A 102 13.34 11.07 -4.34
C LEU A 102 12.16 11.27 -3.38
N THR A 103 11.08 10.58 -3.68
CA THR A 103 9.99 10.34 -2.73
C THR A 103 9.86 8.84 -2.49
N TYR A 104 9.35 8.48 -1.31
CA TYR A 104 9.24 7.10 -0.85
C TYR A 104 7.79 6.76 -0.56
N CYS A 105 7.38 5.60 -1.04
CA CYS A 105 6.10 4.99 -0.72
C CYS A 105 6.36 3.56 -0.23
N TRP A 106 5.90 3.25 0.97
CA TRP A 106 5.96 1.90 1.53
C TRP A 106 4.59 1.26 1.43
N GLU A 107 4.51 0.11 0.78
CA GLU A 107 3.27 -0.60 0.52
C GLU A 107 3.37 -2.06 0.95
N GLN A 108 2.30 -2.56 1.55
CA GLN A 108 2.17 -3.97 1.85
C GLN A 108 1.62 -4.69 0.61
N LEU A 109 2.30 -5.76 0.18
CA LEU A 109 1.99 -6.46 -1.05
C LEU A 109 1.23 -7.77 -0.85
N ASP A 110 0.90 -8.12 0.40
CA ASP A 110 0.08 -9.30 0.70
C ASP A 110 -1.26 -9.23 -0.02
N SER A 111 -1.58 -10.27 -0.78
CA SER A 111 -2.85 -10.36 -1.48
C SER A 111 -3.89 -11.07 -0.63
N GLY A 112 -5.12 -10.60 -0.72
CA GLY A 112 -6.27 -11.20 -0.04
C GLY A 112 -7.37 -10.19 0.19
N GLN A 113 -8.60 -10.68 0.30
CA GLN A 113 -9.75 -9.81 0.54
C GLN A 113 -9.75 -9.33 1.99
N VAL A 114 -9.71 -8.01 2.18
CA VAL A 114 -9.72 -7.35 3.48
C VAL A 114 -10.74 -6.22 3.50
N ASP A 115 -11.79 -6.40 4.24
CA ASP A 115 -12.91 -5.46 4.38
C ASP A 115 -13.21 -5.18 5.87
N THR A 116 -14.18 -4.34 6.17
CA THR A 116 -14.56 -3.98 7.54
C THR A 116 -15.03 -5.17 8.39
N SER A 117 -15.39 -6.29 7.78
CA SER A 117 -15.86 -7.47 8.50
C SER A 117 -14.70 -8.35 9.00
N ASN A 118 -13.57 -8.36 8.30
CA ASN A 118 -12.43 -9.23 8.59
C ASN A 118 -11.12 -8.49 8.92
N PHE A 119 -11.06 -7.17 8.71
CA PHE A 119 -9.87 -6.39 9.05
C PHE A 119 -9.50 -6.51 10.52
N GLY A 120 -8.25 -6.77 10.81
CA GLY A 120 -7.75 -6.80 12.17
C GLY A 120 -6.39 -7.46 12.31
N PRO A 121 -5.84 -7.42 13.55
CA PRO A 121 -4.49 -7.91 13.83
C PRO A 121 -4.34 -9.44 13.69
N ASP A 122 -5.44 -10.18 13.71
CA ASP A 122 -5.47 -11.64 13.63
C ASP A 122 -5.67 -12.16 12.20
N LEU A 123 -5.72 -11.27 11.22
CA LEU A 123 -5.90 -11.64 9.82
C LEU A 123 -4.65 -12.34 9.28
N LEU A 124 -4.86 -13.52 8.65
CA LEU A 124 -3.77 -14.37 8.16
C LEU A 124 -3.28 -13.98 6.75
N THR A 125 -4.15 -13.40 5.92
CA THR A 125 -3.86 -13.08 4.51
C THR A 125 -4.44 -11.72 4.14
N GLY A 126 -3.84 -11.04 3.16
CA GLY A 126 -4.25 -9.72 2.73
C GLY A 126 -3.56 -8.59 3.51
N SER A 127 -3.66 -7.39 2.99
CA SER A 127 -2.98 -6.21 3.56
C SER A 127 -3.74 -5.66 4.76
N ILE A 128 -3.04 -5.50 5.87
CA ILE A 128 -3.55 -4.87 7.09
C ILE A 128 -3.03 -3.44 7.29
N ASN A 129 -2.28 -2.94 6.31
CA ASN A 129 -1.75 -1.59 6.32
C ASN A 129 -2.02 -0.94 4.96
N ARG A 130 -2.71 0.20 4.99
CA ARG A 130 -3.06 0.96 3.80
C ARG A 130 -1.83 1.53 3.10
N SER A 131 -1.93 1.79 1.80
CA SER A 131 -1.01 2.67 1.11
C SER A 131 -1.19 4.12 1.57
N VAL A 132 -0.09 4.86 1.66
CA VAL A 132 -0.08 6.30 1.98
C VAL A 132 0.70 7.05 0.91
N PRO A 133 0.34 8.33 0.62
CA PRO A 133 0.99 9.09 -0.44
C PRO A 133 2.52 9.12 -0.30
N PRO A 134 3.24 9.06 -1.43
CA PRO A 134 4.70 9.23 -1.44
C PRO A 134 5.12 10.54 -0.78
N SER A 135 6.22 10.50 -0.04
CA SER A 135 6.81 11.67 0.61
C SER A 135 8.32 11.62 0.58
N GLU A 136 8.99 12.74 0.87
CA GLU A 136 10.46 12.79 1.00
C GLU A 136 10.96 12.05 2.24
N ASN A 137 10.06 11.75 3.19
CA ASN A 137 10.41 10.96 4.37
C ASN A 137 10.61 9.49 3.99
N LYS A 138 11.82 9.00 4.13
CA LYS A 138 12.19 7.62 3.87
C LYS A 138 11.73 6.62 4.93
N ILE A 139 11.19 7.10 6.06
CA ILE A 139 10.73 6.28 7.19
C ILE A 139 9.21 6.21 7.19
N ARG A 140 8.68 5.00 7.36
CA ARG A 140 7.26 4.76 7.64
C ARG A 140 7.09 4.04 8.96
N PHE A 141 6.26 4.58 9.84
CA PHE A 141 5.83 3.93 11.09
C PHE A 141 4.55 3.12 10.85
N ILE A 142 4.46 1.93 11.44
CA ILE A 142 3.32 1.02 11.35
C ILE A 142 2.92 0.55 12.76
N PRO A 143 1.71 0.87 13.22
CA PRO A 143 0.80 1.86 12.66
C PRO A 143 1.42 3.26 12.67
N ASN A 144 0.75 4.25 12.08
CA ASN A 144 1.25 5.63 12.08
C ASN A 144 1.48 6.18 13.50
N ILE A 145 2.33 7.18 13.63
CA ILE A 145 2.75 7.73 14.93
C ILE A 145 1.56 8.15 15.81
N PRO A 146 0.52 8.84 15.33
CA PRO A 146 -0.65 9.17 16.15
C PRO A 146 -1.31 7.95 16.79
N GLU A 147 -1.46 6.85 16.07
CA GLU A 147 -2.02 5.62 16.62
C GLU A 147 -1.10 4.98 17.68
N VAL A 148 0.20 4.97 17.42
CA VAL A 148 1.19 4.48 18.39
C VAL A 148 1.13 5.29 19.69
N LEU A 149 1.11 6.62 19.61
CA LEU A 149 1.08 7.50 20.77
C LEU A 149 -0.23 7.39 21.57
N ASN A 150 -1.34 7.06 20.91
CA ASN A 150 -2.63 6.83 21.54
C ASN A 150 -2.80 5.40 22.09
N GLY A 151 -1.82 4.52 21.86
CA GLY A 151 -1.90 3.12 22.27
C GLY A 151 -2.82 2.25 21.39
N ASN A 152 -3.22 2.75 20.22
CA ASN A 152 -4.10 2.07 19.26
C ASN A 152 -3.31 1.17 18.30
N LEU A 153 -2.57 0.20 18.84
CA LEU A 153 -1.71 -0.64 18.00
C LEU A 153 -2.50 -1.68 17.19
N ALA A 154 -3.51 -2.26 17.83
CA ALA A 154 -4.26 -3.39 17.28
C ALA A 154 -5.67 -2.96 16.85
N LEU A 155 -5.77 -2.21 15.77
CA LEU A 155 -7.06 -1.79 15.22
C LEU A 155 -7.79 -3.01 14.65
N SER A 156 -8.98 -3.28 15.16
CA SER A 156 -9.93 -4.24 14.60
C SER A 156 -11.23 -3.51 14.27
N LYS A 157 -11.85 -3.86 13.16
CA LYS A 157 -13.10 -3.22 12.69
C LYS A 157 -12.94 -1.72 12.45
N PRO A 158 -12.22 -1.33 11.42
CA PRO A 158 -12.04 0.07 11.08
C PRO A 158 -13.39 0.72 10.80
N SER A 159 -13.51 1.98 11.17
CA SER A 159 -14.64 2.81 10.77
C SER A 159 -14.31 3.55 9.47
N LEU A 160 -15.32 4.17 8.86
CA LEU A 160 -15.11 5.05 7.71
C LEU A 160 -14.06 6.13 8.07
N PHE A 161 -13.09 6.32 7.19
CA PHE A 161 -12.03 7.32 7.33
C PHE A 161 -11.11 7.12 8.53
N SER A 162 -11.04 5.91 9.10
CA SER A 162 -10.05 5.56 10.12
C SER A 162 -8.67 5.26 9.48
N SER A 163 -7.70 4.95 10.33
CA SER A 163 -6.31 4.76 9.86
C SER A 163 -6.14 3.56 8.91
N TRP A 164 -6.91 2.50 9.08
CA TRP A 164 -6.74 1.23 8.37
C TRP A 164 -5.31 0.70 8.42
N GLU A 165 -4.71 0.80 9.59
CA GLU A 165 -3.39 0.28 9.91
C GLU A 165 -3.44 -0.47 11.24
N THR A 166 -2.80 -1.61 11.31
CA THR A 166 -2.73 -2.40 12.55
C THR A 166 -1.45 -3.23 12.59
N VAL A 167 -0.99 -3.55 13.79
CA VAL A 167 0.03 -4.57 13.99
C VAL A 167 -0.55 -5.97 13.77
N SER A 168 0.30 -6.95 13.53
CA SER A 168 -0.13 -8.34 13.41
C SER A 168 0.05 -9.10 14.73
N ASN A 169 -0.97 -9.86 15.12
CA ASN A 169 -0.91 -10.83 16.22
C ASN A 169 -0.63 -12.25 15.74
N VAL A 170 -0.52 -12.45 14.43
CA VAL A 170 -0.21 -13.73 13.81
C VAL A 170 1.14 -13.68 13.11
N GLU A 171 1.71 -14.83 12.81
CA GLU A 171 2.91 -14.92 11.98
C GLU A 171 2.55 -14.63 10.51
N ARG A 172 3.32 -13.73 9.90
CA ARG A 172 3.12 -13.29 8.51
C ARG A 172 4.45 -13.16 7.81
#